data_a7526485401ffb4f37629cd26191f5fe
#
_entry.id   a7526485401ffb4f37629cd26191f5fe
#
_cell.length_a   1.000
_cell.length_b   1.000
_cell.length_c   1.000
_cell.angle_alpha   90.00
_cell.angle_beta   90.00
_cell.angle_gamma   90.00
#
_symmetry.space_group_name_H-M   'P 1'
#
loop_
_entity.id
_entity.type
_entity.pdbx_description
1 polymer ?
#
loop_
_entity_poly.entity_id
_entity_poly.type
_entity_poly.pdbx_seq_one_letter_code
_entity_poly.pdbx_strand_id
1 'polypeptide(L)'
;MSALHPGNEILPPRERGALTLYLVTTLALLLVLMVFGLLMRMAQGTWLHVPPTLFYQLMTAHGAGMVGTVALGGSAVMWYFLRKYVSLSLPIFLTNYILFMLGAVLLLAATFLGHYAGGWTFLYPLPVKSMGIWSVGAAALFMTGYLLIGVGFLLFYLDAMRAVIRVYGNLGRALGVQWLFGGIID
;
A
#
# COMPACT_ATOMS: atom_id res chain seq x y z
N MET A 1 12.40 34.14 5.43
CA MET A 1 11.30 33.16 5.39
C MET A 1 10.27 33.67 4.39
N SER A 2 10.31 33.18 3.17
CA SER A 2 9.29 33.51 2.16
C SER A 2 8.00 32.82 2.60
N ALA A 3 6.95 33.64 2.83
CA ALA A 3 5.63 33.15 3.20
C ALA A 3 5.14 32.15 2.13
N LEU A 4 5.02 30.88 2.53
CA LEU A 4 4.31 29.87 1.76
C LEU A 4 2.84 30.30 1.68
N HIS A 5 2.44 30.89 0.58
CA HIS A 5 1.04 31.15 0.31
C HIS A 5 0.36 29.80 0.08
N PRO A 6 -0.58 29.39 0.92
CA PRO A 6 -1.41 28.21 0.68
C PRO A 6 -2.55 28.61 -0.27
N GLY A 7 -2.24 28.82 -1.54
CA GLY A 7 -3.25 29.24 -2.49
C GLY A 7 -2.97 28.68 -3.87
N ASN A 8 -3.84 27.79 -4.35
CA ASN A 8 -4.08 27.44 -5.74
C ASN A 8 -2.86 27.13 -6.65
N GLU A 9 -1.77 26.59 -6.13
CA GLU A 9 -0.74 26.05 -7.01
C GLU A 9 -1.27 24.79 -7.70
N ILE A 10 -1.61 24.95 -8.97
CA ILE A 10 -1.91 23.85 -9.86
C ILE A 10 -0.67 22.97 -9.91
N LEU A 11 -0.80 21.72 -9.46
CA LEU A 11 0.30 20.74 -9.51
C LEU A 11 0.91 20.69 -10.91
N PRO A 12 2.25 20.62 -11.03
CA PRO A 12 2.91 20.42 -12.31
C PRO A 12 2.31 19.19 -13.03
N PRO A 13 2.22 19.20 -14.37
CA PRO A 13 1.54 18.14 -15.11
C PRO A 13 2.03 16.73 -14.79
N ARG A 14 3.35 16.55 -14.60
CA ARG A 14 3.94 15.24 -14.24
C ARG A 14 3.49 14.74 -12.87
N GLU A 15 3.43 15.61 -11.90
CA GLU A 15 3.02 15.28 -10.53
C GLU A 15 1.52 15.00 -10.44
N ARG A 16 0.73 15.80 -11.15
CA ARG A 16 -0.70 15.55 -11.30
C ARG A 16 -0.96 14.20 -11.97
N GLY A 17 -0.21 13.87 -13.05
CA GLY A 17 -0.29 12.59 -13.73
C GLY A 17 0.05 11.42 -12.79
N ALA A 18 1.14 11.52 -12.01
CA ALA A 18 1.51 10.50 -11.03
C ALA A 18 0.42 10.31 -9.97
N LEU A 19 -0.12 11.40 -9.41
CA LEU A 19 -1.19 11.34 -8.43
C LEU A 19 -2.46 10.71 -9.00
N THR A 20 -2.85 11.10 -10.22
CA THR A 20 -4.00 10.52 -10.90
C THR A 20 -3.80 9.02 -11.13
N LEU A 21 -2.62 8.60 -11.55
CA LEU A 21 -2.26 7.19 -11.73
C LEU A 21 -2.46 6.39 -10.44
N TYR A 22 -1.95 6.89 -9.31
CA TYR A 22 -2.15 6.26 -7.99
C TYR A 22 -3.64 6.11 -7.62
N LEU A 23 -4.41 7.20 -7.75
CA LEU A 23 -5.82 7.21 -7.37
C LEU A 23 -6.67 6.30 -8.27
N VAL A 24 -6.45 6.35 -9.57
CA VAL A 24 -7.19 5.48 -10.51
C VAL A 24 -6.85 4.01 -10.27
N THR A 25 -5.57 3.68 -10.05
CA THR A 25 -5.15 2.31 -9.72
C THR A 25 -5.76 1.85 -8.39
N THR A 26 -5.73 2.71 -7.37
CA THR A 26 -6.34 2.42 -6.06
C THR A 26 -7.83 2.09 -6.20
N LEU A 27 -8.57 2.91 -6.94
CA LEU A 27 -10.01 2.68 -7.18
C LEU A 27 -10.26 1.39 -7.97
N ALA A 28 -9.49 1.15 -9.03
CA ALA A 28 -9.63 -0.05 -9.84
C ALA A 28 -9.36 -1.33 -9.03
N LEU A 29 -8.27 -1.34 -8.25
CA LEU A 29 -7.94 -2.46 -7.37
C LEU A 29 -9.02 -2.65 -6.29
N LEU A 30 -9.49 -1.56 -5.66
CA LEU A 30 -10.54 -1.62 -4.66
C LEU A 30 -11.80 -2.29 -5.22
N LEU A 31 -12.25 -1.90 -6.43
CA LEU A 31 -13.42 -2.49 -7.07
C LEU A 31 -13.24 -3.99 -7.32
N VAL A 32 -12.10 -4.41 -7.86
CA VAL A 32 -11.81 -5.84 -8.07
C VAL A 32 -11.82 -6.61 -6.76
N LEU A 33 -11.17 -6.07 -5.73
CA LEU A 33 -11.10 -6.71 -4.42
C LEU A 33 -12.47 -6.76 -3.73
N MET A 34 -13.32 -5.75 -3.91
CA MET A 34 -14.71 -5.78 -3.43
C MET A 34 -15.51 -6.92 -4.09
N VAL A 35 -15.31 -7.17 -5.39
CA VAL A 35 -15.90 -8.33 -6.06
C VAL A 35 -15.45 -9.64 -5.41
N PHE A 36 -14.15 -9.79 -5.07
CA PHE A 36 -13.68 -10.98 -4.35
C PHE A 36 -14.38 -11.13 -2.99
N GLY A 37 -14.52 -10.04 -2.24
CA GLY A 37 -15.25 -10.02 -0.98
C GLY A 37 -16.72 -10.42 -1.14
N LEU A 38 -17.39 -9.92 -2.20
CA LEU A 38 -18.78 -10.27 -2.52
C LEU A 38 -18.92 -11.75 -2.84
N LEU A 39 -18.04 -12.31 -3.70
CA LEU A 39 -18.05 -13.75 -4.04
C LEU A 39 -17.89 -14.62 -2.79
N MET A 40 -16.99 -14.24 -1.86
CA MET A 40 -16.85 -14.96 -0.60
C MET A 40 -18.12 -14.89 0.25
N ARG A 41 -18.80 -13.74 0.32
CA ARG A 41 -20.07 -13.60 1.04
C ARG A 41 -21.20 -14.42 0.41
N MET A 42 -21.30 -14.43 -0.91
CA MET A 42 -22.27 -15.27 -1.62
C MET A 42 -22.02 -16.77 -1.38
N ALA A 43 -20.74 -17.17 -1.33
CA ALA A 43 -20.39 -18.56 -1.00
C ALA A 43 -20.76 -18.92 0.45
N GLN A 44 -20.49 -18.03 1.41
CA GLN A 44 -20.89 -18.23 2.81
C GLN A 44 -22.41 -18.26 3.00
N GLY A 45 -23.14 -17.47 2.22
CA GLY A 45 -24.61 -17.45 2.20
C GLY A 45 -25.24 -18.60 1.43
N THR A 46 -24.45 -19.55 0.93
CA THR A 46 -24.90 -20.70 0.11
C THR A 46 -25.56 -20.33 -1.22
N TRP A 47 -25.44 -19.07 -1.65
CA TRP A 47 -25.97 -18.60 -2.95
C TRP A 47 -25.07 -18.99 -4.13
N LEU A 48 -23.79 -19.23 -3.84
CA LEU A 48 -22.79 -19.61 -4.82
C LEU A 48 -21.96 -20.79 -4.28
N HIS A 49 -21.80 -21.81 -5.09
CA HIS A 49 -20.88 -22.91 -4.75
C HIS A 49 -19.46 -22.54 -5.20
N VAL A 50 -18.57 -22.32 -4.24
CA VAL A 50 -17.14 -22.04 -4.48
C VAL A 50 -16.32 -23.17 -3.87
N PRO A 51 -15.43 -23.85 -4.64
CA PRO A 51 -14.52 -24.84 -4.08
C PRO A 51 -13.66 -24.26 -2.94
N PRO A 52 -13.39 -25.01 -1.86
CA PRO A 52 -12.63 -24.52 -0.72
C PRO A 52 -11.29 -23.89 -1.10
N THR A 53 -10.54 -24.50 -2.03
CA THR A 53 -9.26 -23.95 -2.49
C THR A 53 -9.43 -22.54 -3.09
N LEU A 54 -10.41 -22.37 -3.97
CA LEU A 54 -10.68 -21.05 -4.57
C LEU A 54 -11.16 -20.05 -3.52
N PHE A 55 -11.98 -20.47 -2.56
CA PHE A 55 -12.42 -19.61 -1.46
C PHE A 55 -11.22 -19.04 -0.68
N TYR A 56 -10.26 -19.88 -0.31
CA TYR A 56 -9.06 -19.45 0.41
C TYR A 56 -8.10 -18.63 -0.45
N GLN A 57 -8.04 -18.88 -1.76
CA GLN A 57 -7.31 -18.01 -2.71
C GLN A 57 -7.94 -16.61 -2.77
N LEU A 58 -9.28 -16.53 -2.92
CA LEU A 58 -10.00 -15.24 -2.88
C LEU A 58 -9.78 -14.52 -1.56
N MET A 59 -9.84 -15.23 -0.43
CA MET A 59 -9.59 -14.68 0.89
C MET A 59 -8.16 -14.13 1.02
N THR A 60 -7.17 -14.86 0.51
CA THR A 60 -5.77 -14.44 0.52
C THR A 60 -5.57 -13.18 -0.32
N ALA A 61 -6.06 -13.18 -1.58
CA ALA A 61 -5.93 -12.04 -2.48
C ALA A 61 -6.73 -10.82 -1.97
N HIS A 62 -7.96 -11.02 -1.48
CA HIS A 62 -8.78 -9.95 -0.93
C HIS A 62 -8.12 -9.31 0.29
N GLY A 63 -7.71 -10.11 1.27
CA GLY A 63 -7.11 -9.58 2.50
C GLY A 63 -5.81 -8.83 2.25
N ALA A 64 -4.85 -9.46 1.55
CA ALA A 64 -3.58 -8.84 1.17
C ALA A 64 -3.79 -7.58 0.32
N GLY A 65 -4.66 -7.70 -0.68
CA GLY A 65 -4.94 -6.63 -1.63
C GLY A 65 -5.60 -5.43 -0.98
N MET A 66 -6.59 -5.61 -0.09
CA MET A 66 -7.27 -4.50 0.61
C MET A 66 -6.30 -3.67 1.43
N VAL A 67 -5.42 -4.31 2.21
CA VAL A 67 -4.40 -3.61 3.00
C VAL A 67 -3.42 -2.86 2.09
N GLY A 68 -2.92 -3.52 1.04
CA GLY A 68 -2.03 -2.89 0.07
C GLY A 68 -2.67 -1.70 -0.67
N THR A 69 -3.94 -1.85 -1.07
CA THR A 69 -4.69 -0.80 -1.77
C THR A 69 -4.91 0.42 -0.89
N VAL A 70 -5.26 0.24 0.38
CA VAL A 70 -5.40 1.33 1.36
C VAL A 70 -4.05 2.05 1.56
N ALA A 71 -2.95 1.31 1.66
CA ALA A 71 -1.62 1.89 1.78
C ALA A 71 -1.21 2.68 0.52
N LEU A 72 -1.53 2.17 -0.68
CA LEU A 72 -1.27 2.85 -1.94
C LEU A 72 -2.03 4.19 -2.02
N GLY A 73 -3.34 4.16 -1.77
CA GLY A 73 -4.18 5.36 -1.77
C GLY A 73 -3.77 6.36 -0.68
N GLY A 74 -3.45 5.85 0.52
CA GLY A 74 -2.93 6.65 1.63
C GLY A 74 -1.62 7.36 1.28
N SER A 75 -0.72 6.70 0.55
CA SER A 75 0.52 7.33 0.05
C SER A 75 0.24 8.48 -0.92
N ALA A 76 -0.75 8.32 -1.80
CA ALA A 76 -1.16 9.39 -2.72
C ALA A 76 -1.71 10.60 -1.98
N VAL A 77 -2.59 10.37 -1.00
CA VAL A 77 -3.18 11.42 -0.16
C VAL A 77 -2.09 12.12 0.66
N MET A 78 -1.20 11.34 1.31
CA MET A 78 -0.09 11.87 2.08
C MET A 78 0.85 12.71 1.21
N TRP A 79 1.21 12.21 0.02
CA TRP A 79 2.07 12.94 -0.93
C TRP A 79 1.44 14.27 -1.34
N TYR A 80 0.14 14.27 -1.69
CA TYR A 80 -0.59 15.48 -2.08
C TYR A 80 -0.58 16.56 -1.00
N PHE A 81 -0.84 16.19 0.27
CA PHE A 81 -0.88 17.15 1.36
C PHE A 81 0.51 17.61 1.81
N LEU A 82 1.46 16.68 1.97
CA LEU A 82 2.81 17.02 2.42
C LEU A 82 3.55 17.91 1.43
N ARG A 83 3.33 17.70 0.12
CA ARG A 83 4.00 18.47 -0.92
C ARG A 83 3.70 19.97 -0.84
N LYS A 84 2.61 20.39 -0.21
CA LYS A 84 2.31 21.80 0.03
C LYS A 84 3.26 22.45 1.04
N TYR A 85 3.90 21.67 1.86
CA TYR A 85 4.75 22.13 2.96
C TYR A 85 6.20 21.73 2.81
N VAL A 86 6.49 20.63 2.11
CA VAL A 86 7.84 20.08 1.97
C VAL A 86 8.10 19.61 0.54
N SER A 87 9.37 19.58 0.13
CA SER A 87 9.79 19.06 -1.19
C SER A 87 9.96 17.57 -1.16
N LEU A 88 9.03 16.84 -1.76
CA LEU A 88 9.06 15.40 -1.93
C LEU A 88 9.67 14.99 -3.28
N SER A 89 10.27 13.82 -3.34
CA SER A 89 10.92 13.27 -4.54
C SER A 89 9.91 12.54 -5.42
N LEU A 90 9.55 13.13 -6.57
CA LEU A 90 8.69 12.44 -7.56
C LEU A 90 9.26 11.09 -8.03
N PRO A 91 10.59 10.93 -8.31
CA PRO A 91 11.14 9.62 -8.66
C PRO A 91 10.91 8.55 -7.57
N ILE A 92 11.10 8.89 -6.28
CA ILE A 92 10.85 7.94 -5.18
C ILE A 92 9.36 7.57 -5.10
N PHE A 93 8.48 8.55 -5.27
CA PHE A 93 7.04 8.31 -5.31
C PHE A 93 6.68 7.34 -6.46
N LEU A 94 7.20 7.54 -7.66
CA LEU A 94 6.99 6.63 -8.79
C LEU A 94 7.64 5.25 -8.58
N THR A 95 8.81 5.19 -7.94
CA THR A 95 9.45 3.91 -7.59
C THR A 95 8.58 3.10 -6.62
N ASN A 96 7.98 3.74 -5.60
CA ASN A 96 7.01 3.08 -4.73
C ASN A 96 5.85 2.47 -5.55
N TYR A 97 5.30 3.22 -6.51
CA TYR A 97 4.23 2.72 -7.37
C TYR A 97 4.66 1.50 -8.19
N ILE A 98 5.82 1.56 -8.83
CA ILE A 98 6.35 0.45 -9.65
C ILE A 98 6.57 -0.80 -8.79
N LEU A 99 7.19 -0.66 -7.62
CA LEU A 99 7.42 -1.78 -6.69
C LEU A 99 6.11 -2.35 -6.16
N PHE A 100 5.12 -1.50 -5.89
CA PHE A 100 3.78 -1.94 -5.53
C PHE A 100 3.13 -2.77 -6.64
N MET A 101 3.15 -2.29 -7.88
CA MET A 101 2.55 -3.00 -9.02
C MET A 101 3.24 -4.34 -9.30
N LEU A 102 4.57 -4.37 -9.28
CA LEU A 102 5.33 -5.61 -9.41
C LEU A 102 5.00 -6.59 -8.28
N GLY A 103 4.98 -6.13 -7.05
CA GLY A 103 4.61 -6.94 -5.90
C GLY A 103 3.18 -7.47 -5.99
N ALA A 104 2.21 -6.64 -6.39
CA ALA A 104 0.82 -7.04 -6.58
C ALA A 104 0.67 -8.13 -7.65
N VAL A 105 1.39 -8.00 -8.77
CA VAL A 105 1.41 -9.03 -9.84
C VAL A 105 1.97 -10.35 -9.29
N LEU A 106 3.07 -10.32 -8.52
CA LEU A 106 3.64 -11.52 -7.92
C LEU A 106 2.70 -12.16 -6.90
N LEU A 107 2.02 -11.38 -6.07
CA LEU A 107 1.02 -11.86 -5.12
C LEU A 107 -0.15 -12.56 -5.84
N LEU A 108 -0.68 -11.94 -6.88
CA LEU A 108 -1.78 -12.52 -7.67
C LEU A 108 -1.34 -13.79 -8.41
N ALA A 109 -0.15 -13.78 -9.01
CA ALA A 109 0.41 -14.95 -9.67
C ALA A 109 0.63 -16.11 -8.68
N ALA A 110 1.22 -15.85 -7.52
CA ALA A 110 1.39 -16.85 -6.47
C ALA A 110 0.04 -17.43 -6.02
N THR A 111 -0.97 -16.55 -5.85
CA THR A 111 -2.29 -16.97 -5.34
C THR A 111 -3.08 -17.76 -6.38
N PHE A 112 -3.18 -17.28 -7.62
CA PHE A 112 -4.07 -17.90 -8.61
C PHE A 112 -3.37 -18.90 -9.53
N LEU A 113 -2.09 -18.66 -9.91
CA LEU A 113 -1.32 -19.61 -10.73
C LEU A 113 -0.55 -20.62 -9.87
N GLY A 114 -0.02 -20.19 -8.72
CA GLY A 114 0.68 -21.04 -7.76
C GLY A 114 -0.23 -21.72 -6.72
N HIS A 115 -1.53 -21.46 -6.78
CA HIS A 115 -2.54 -21.94 -5.83
C HIS A 115 -2.27 -21.60 -4.36
N TYR A 116 -1.50 -20.53 -4.08
CA TYR A 116 -1.20 -20.13 -2.73
C TYR A 116 -2.44 -19.62 -2.00
N ALA A 117 -2.89 -20.37 -1.02
CA ALA A 117 -4.11 -20.14 -0.25
C ALA A 117 -3.83 -20.06 1.27
N GLY A 118 -2.62 -19.57 1.65
CA GLY A 118 -2.14 -19.53 3.04
C GLY A 118 -2.73 -18.41 3.90
N GLY A 119 -3.58 -17.56 3.32
CA GLY A 119 -4.04 -16.34 4.01
C GLY A 119 -3.06 -15.19 3.85
N TRP A 120 -3.37 -14.06 4.48
CA TRP A 120 -2.59 -12.83 4.35
C TRP A 120 -1.90 -12.41 5.66
N THR A 121 -2.31 -12.98 6.79
CA THR A 121 -1.72 -12.71 8.13
C THR A 121 -0.83 -13.84 8.62
N PHE A 122 -1.17 -15.08 8.27
CA PHE A 122 -0.41 -16.26 8.67
C PHE A 122 0.44 -16.73 7.50
N LEU A 123 1.71 -16.35 7.51
CA LEU A 123 2.60 -16.58 6.38
C LEU A 123 3.36 -17.90 6.54
N TYR A 124 3.56 -18.61 5.41
CA TYR A 124 4.43 -19.77 5.35
C TYR A 124 5.87 -19.39 5.80
N PRO A 125 6.64 -20.22 6.51
CA PRO A 125 6.30 -21.60 6.93
C PRO A 125 5.53 -21.72 8.26
N LEU A 126 5.41 -20.66 9.03
CA LEU A 126 4.76 -20.69 10.33
C LEU A 126 3.69 -19.60 10.46
N PRO A 127 2.49 -19.93 10.95
CA PRO A 127 1.99 -21.27 11.29
C PRO A 127 1.38 -22.03 10.11
N VAL A 128 1.47 -21.51 8.88
CA VAL A 128 0.81 -22.03 7.69
C VAL A 128 1.64 -23.11 7.03
N LYS A 129 1.01 -24.27 6.77
CA LYS A 129 1.58 -25.39 6.01
C LYS A 129 0.82 -25.57 4.72
N SER A 130 1.50 -25.97 3.64
CA SER A 130 0.89 -26.12 2.32
C SER A 130 -0.07 -27.29 2.20
N MET A 131 0.09 -28.31 3.03
CA MET A 131 -0.67 -29.58 2.96
C MET A 131 -0.69 -30.18 1.53
N GLY A 132 0.32 -29.87 0.71
CA GLY A 132 0.41 -30.31 -0.67
C GLY A 132 -0.39 -29.47 -1.69
N ILE A 133 -1.08 -28.41 -1.26
CA ILE A 133 -1.93 -27.59 -2.15
C ILE A 133 -1.09 -26.63 -3.00
N TRP A 134 -0.03 -26.06 -2.43
CA TRP A 134 0.91 -25.16 -3.13
C TRP A 134 2.36 -25.55 -2.89
N SER A 135 3.23 -25.15 -3.81
CA SER A 135 4.69 -25.36 -3.71
C SER A 135 5.37 -24.31 -2.82
N VAL A 136 6.56 -24.64 -2.34
CA VAL A 136 7.45 -23.66 -1.67
C VAL A 136 7.75 -22.48 -2.58
N GLY A 137 7.85 -22.71 -3.90
CA GLY A 137 8.05 -21.65 -4.90
C GLY A 137 6.90 -20.65 -4.95
N ALA A 138 5.64 -21.11 -4.87
CA ALA A 138 4.47 -20.23 -4.80
C ALA A 138 4.48 -19.37 -3.53
N ALA A 139 4.84 -19.96 -2.38
CA ALA A 139 4.98 -19.24 -1.13
C ALA A 139 6.13 -18.20 -1.21
N ALA A 140 7.27 -18.56 -1.76
CA ALA A 140 8.40 -17.64 -1.97
C ALA A 140 8.02 -16.47 -2.88
N LEU A 141 7.28 -16.74 -3.97
CA LEU A 141 6.79 -15.71 -4.88
C LEU A 141 5.85 -14.72 -4.17
N PHE A 142 4.94 -15.23 -3.34
CA PHE A 142 4.05 -14.43 -2.52
C PHE A 142 4.82 -13.52 -1.54
N MET A 143 5.79 -14.08 -0.83
CA MET A 143 6.64 -13.33 0.11
C MET A 143 7.50 -12.29 -0.60
N THR A 144 8.03 -12.62 -1.79
CA THR A 144 8.77 -11.65 -2.62
C THR A 144 7.86 -10.48 -3.02
N GLY A 145 6.61 -10.74 -3.36
CA GLY A 145 5.63 -9.71 -3.64
C GLY A 145 5.42 -8.75 -2.45
N TYR A 146 5.26 -9.29 -1.24
CA TYR A 146 5.17 -8.47 -0.02
C TYR A 146 6.43 -7.66 0.24
N LEU A 147 7.61 -8.27 0.04
CA LEU A 147 8.89 -7.58 0.24
C LEU A 147 9.01 -6.38 -0.70
N LEU A 148 8.69 -6.54 -1.98
CA LEU A 148 8.74 -5.43 -2.95
C LEU A 148 7.80 -4.29 -2.56
N ILE A 149 6.57 -4.61 -2.16
CA ILE A 149 5.60 -3.62 -1.68
C ILE A 149 6.14 -2.92 -0.44
N GLY A 150 6.64 -3.68 0.53
CA GLY A 150 7.21 -3.13 1.78
C GLY A 150 8.41 -2.21 1.53
N VAL A 151 9.33 -2.60 0.64
CA VAL A 151 10.48 -1.76 0.25
C VAL A 151 10.02 -0.47 -0.41
N GLY A 152 9.03 -0.54 -1.32
CA GLY A 152 8.46 0.64 -1.95
C GLY A 152 7.92 1.65 -0.94
N PHE A 153 7.09 1.20 0.00
CA PHE A 153 6.56 2.06 1.06
C PHE A 153 7.65 2.57 1.99
N LEU A 154 8.62 1.74 2.36
CA LEU A 154 9.75 2.18 3.19
C LEU A 154 10.49 3.34 2.55
N LEU A 155 10.85 3.22 1.27
CA LEU A 155 11.52 4.29 0.52
C LEU A 155 10.70 5.58 0.50
N PHE A 156 9.40 5.47 0.26
CA PHE A 156 8.49 6.62 0.25
C PHE A 156 8.39 7.30 1.63
N TYR A 157 8.21 6.53 2.70
CA TYR A 157 8.13 7.10 4.05
C TYR A 157 9.45 7.69 4.53
N LEU A 158 10.60 7.11 4.14
CA LEU A 158 11.90 7.69 4.44
C LEU A 158 12.13 9.03 3.70
N ASP A 159 11.68 9.14 2.44
CA ASP A 159 11.73 10.42 1.72
C ASP A 159 10.83 11.47 2.38
N ALA A 160 9.61 11.10 2.74
CA ALA A 160 8.69 11.99 3.45
C ALA A 160 9.27 12.46 4.79
N MET A 161 9.81 11.55 5.60
CA MET A 161 10.46 11.87 6.87
C MET A 161 11.66 12.81 6.67
N ARG A 162 12.53 12.52 5.70
CA ARG A 162 13.68 13.35 5.35
C ARG A 162 13.25 14.77 4.93
N ALA A 163 12.20 14.87 4.10
CA ALA A 163 11.68 16.13 3.63
C ALA A 163 11.13 16.98 4.79
N VAL A 164 10.38 16.36 5.70
CA VAL A 164 9.84 17.01 6.90
C VAL A 164 10.97 17.50 7.83
N ILE A 165 11.96 16.64 8.11
CA ILE A 165 13.10 17.00 8.98
C ILE A 165 13.89 18.18 8.38
N ARG A 166 14.05 18.23 7.06
CA ARG A 166 14.75 19.36 6.40
C ARG A 166 14.07 20.71 6.62
N VAL A 167 12.74 20.74 6.64
CA VAL A 167 11.97 21.98 6.80
C VAL A 167 11.85 22.37 8.27
N TYR A 168 11.56 21.41 9.14
CA TYR A 168 11.25 21.66 10.56
C TYR A 168 12.45 21.47 11.49
N GLY A 169 13.59 21.02 10.98
CA GLY A 169 14.83 20.79 11.72
C GLY A 169 14.87 19.47 12.47
N ASN A 170 13.77 18.99 13.03
CA ASN A 170 13.63 17.67 13.63
C ASN A 170 12.19 17.20 13.65
N LEU A 171 12.00 15.91 13.86
CA LEU A 171 10.68 15.29 13.85
C LEU A 171 9.81 15.77 15.03
N GLY A 172 10.38 16.02 16.20
CA GLY A 172 9.66 16.51 17.37
C GLY A 172 9.03 17.88 17.13
N ARG A 173 9.75 18.78 16.44
CA ARG A 173 9.20 20.08 16.03
C ARG A 173 8.11 19.93 14.98
N ALA A 174 8.30 19.04 14.01
CA ALA A 174 7.31 18.77 12.96
C ALA A 174 5.99 18.23 13.53
N LEU A 175 6.07 17.37 14.54
CA LEU A 175 4.91 16.79 15.23
C LEU A 175 4.34 17.70 16.32
N GLY A 176 4.93 18.85 16.58
CA GLY A 176 4.47 19.76 17.62
C GLY A 176 4.64 19.20 19.05
N VAL A 177 5.54 18.26 19.26
CA VAL A 177 5.76 17.63 20.58
C VAL A 177 6.12 18.66 21.65
N GLN A 178 6.79 19.75 21.27
CA GLN A 178 7.09 20.87 22.15
C GLN A 178 5.84 21.53 22.76
N TRP A 179 4.69 21.49 22.07
CA TRP A 179 3.43 22.03 22.55
C TRP A 179 2.79 21.15 23.63
N LEU A 180 3.16 19.87 23.69
CA LEU A 180 2.63 18.91 24.68
C LEU A 180 3.34 19.03 26.04
N PHE A 181 4.60 19.49 26.05
CA PHE A 181 5.47 19.45 27.25
C PHE A 181 5.83 20.82 27.82
N GLY A 182 5.28 21.86 27.37
CA GLY A 182 5.52 23.09 28.04
C GLY A 182 5.50 24.32 27.17
N GLY A 183 4.45 24.94 27.26
CA GLY A 183 4.41 26.38 27.18
C GLY A 183 4.85 26.95 25.87
N ILE A 184 4.11 27.84 25.39
CA ILE A 184 4.47 28.88 24.43
C ILE A 184 5.83 29.39 24.83
N ILE A 185 6.89 28.93 24.21
CA ILE A 185 8.18 29.61 24.20
C ILE A 185 8.19 30.39 22.91
N ASP A 186 8.11 31.68 23.06
CA ASP A 186 8.19 32.71 22.01
C ASP A 186 9.38 32.50 21.08
#